data_15eb29e92540c469ef93f01aac07113d
#
_entry.id   15eb29e92540c469ef93f01aac07113d
#
_cell.length_a   1.000
_cell.length_b   1.000
_cell.length_c   1.000
_cell.angle_alpha   90.00
_cell.angle_beta   90.00
_cell.angle_gamma   90.00
#
_symmetry.space_group_name_H-M   'P 1'
#
loop_
_entity.id
_entity.type
_entity.pdbx_description
1 polymer ?
#
loop_
_entity_poly.entity_id
_entity_poly.type
_entity_poly.pdbx_seq_one_letter_code
_entity_poly.pdbx_strand_id
1 'polypeptide(L)'
;MKFLRIILLIIIFISPGNANTIYNLIKIPNLEIYKTNSDNGLKYLKAYKPFEVGIRNDNVKCFNSNTNDIDKKFKIILKNFNKYSSDFLKKINLKYIVLCEDLSVSGINTAGVPNHKMKTLIIDIQFNKNHFERTMHHEVFHIIQDEYNNYFNEDIWSNYNNAQFKYAECSTCSDRLDLSIYNKTKGFLTEYSMSTASEDMAEVFSFLMIDENKIKNKAEKDLILKKKISFIKNNILKIDNKFNFN
;
A
#
# COMPACT_ATOMS: atom_id res chain seq x y z
N MET A 1 43.69 40.66 44.82
CA MET A 1 43.45 40.02 43.50
C MET A 1 42.38 38.98 43.65
N LYS A 2 41.16 39.25 43.16
CA LYS A 2 40.03 38.28 43.16
C LYS A 2 39.97 37.64 41.80
N PHE A 3 40.22 36.34 41.73
CA PHE A 3 40.06 35.54 40.51
C PHE A 3 38.57 35.26 40.27
N LEU A 4 38.01 35.86 39.24
CA LEU A 4 36.65 35.61 38.76
C LEU A 4 36.67 34.33 37.92
N ARG A 5 36.14 33.21 38.45
CA ARG A 5 35.93 31.97 37.68
C ARG A 5 34.67 32.13 36.81
N ILE A 6 34.88 32.31 35.53
CA ILE A 6 33.80 32.26 34.54
C ILE A 6 33.47 30.80 34.32
N ILE A 7 32.31 30.34 34.81
CA ILE A 7 31.75 29.03 34.47
C ILE A 7 31.03 29.19 33.12
N LEU A 8 31.65 28.63 32.08
CA LEU A 8 31.02 28.56 30.74
C LEU A 8 29.98 27.45 30.76
N LEU A 9 28.70 27.82 30.87
CA LEU A 9 27.57 26.90 30.76
C LEU A 9 27.39 26.58 29.26
N ILE A 10 27.88 25.41 28.82
CA ILE A 10 27.59 24.87 27.49
C ILE A 10 26.15 24.33 27.54
N ILE A 11 25.20 25.09 27.07
CA ILE A 11 23.83 24.66 26.83
C ILE A 11 23.87 23.83 25.53
N ILE A 12 23.88 22.49 25.69
CA ILE A 12 23.69 21.59 24.57
C ILE A 12 22.21 21.71 24.15
N PHE A 13 21.93 22.46 23.10
CA PHE A 13 20.65 22.45 22.43
C PHE A 13 20.50 21.07 21.73
N ILE A 14 19.90 20.11 22.41
CA ILE A 14 19.38 18.91 21.77
C ILE A 14 18.16 19.38 20.97
N SER A 15 18.38 19.64 19.69
CA SER A 15 17.28 20.01 18.80
C SER A 15 16.36 18.82 18.59
N PRO A 16 15.05 18.91 18.87
CA PRO A 16 14.07 17.87 18.55
C PRO A 16 13.72 17.86 17.04
N GLY A 17 14.75 18.05 16.19
CA GLY A 17 14.54 18.45 14.79
C GLY A 17 13.93 17.39 13.87
N ASN A 18 14.02 16.08 14.17
CA ASN A 18 13.64 15.05 13.20
C ASN A 18 12.13 14.74 13.19
N ALA A 19 11.48 14.67 14.34
CA ALA A 19 10.06 14.34 14.43
C ALA A 19 9.15 15.41 13.80
N ASN A 20 9.45 16.68 13.99
CA ASN A 20 8.70 17.78 13.38
C ASN A 20 8.87 17.84 11.86
N THR A 21 10.04 17.46 11.34
CA THR A 21 10.31 17.44 9.90
C THR A 21 9.48 16.35 9.20
N ILE A 22 9.42 15.14 9.77
CA ILE A 22 8.60 14.04 9.24
C ILE A 22 7.11 14.41 9.25
N TYR A 23 6.62 14.92 10.38
CA TYR A 23 5.23 15.38 10.50
C TYR A 23 4.88 16.46 9.47
N ASN A 24 5.77 17.43 9.24
CA ASN A 24 5.53 18.46 8.24
C ASN A 24 5.43 17.92 6.81
N LEU A 25 6.11 16.81 6.50
CA LEU A 25 6.10 16.18 5.17
C LEU A 25 4.86 15.32 4.92
N ILE A 26 4.44 14.50 5.89
CA ILE A 26 3.42 13.48 5.68
C ILE A 26 2.20 13.60 6.62
N LYS A 27 2.22 14.58 7.56
CA LYS A 27 1.11 14.88 8.48
C LYS A 27 0.66 13.70 9.37
N ILE A 28 1.53 12.73 9.61
CA ILE A 28 1.32 11.62 10.53
C ILE A 28 2.26 11.81 11.72
N PRO A 29 1.75 11.92 12.95
CA PRO A 29 2.57 12.08 14.15
C PRO A 29 3.24 10.76 14.56
N ASN A 30 4.18 10.86 15.53
CA ASN A 30 4.79 9.70 16.20
C ASN A 30 5.53 8.75 15.26
N LEU A 31 6.11 9.26 14.19
CA LEU A 31 6.93 8.48 13.27
C LEU A 31 8.40 8.78 13.44
N GLU A 32 9.22 7.75 13.29
CA GLU A 32 10.66 7.86 13.17
C GLU A 32 11.17 7.14 11.91
N ILE A 33 12.36 7.51 11.47
CA ILE A 33 12.98 6.89 10.31
C ILE A 33 13.46 5.49 10.72
N TYR A 34 12.97 4.47 10.01
CA TYR A 34 13.46 3.10 10.13
C TYR A 34 14.58 2.82 9.12
N LYS A 35 14.36 3.17 7.83
CA LYS A 35 15.37 3.04 6.79
C LYS A 35 15.17 4.06 5.67
N THR A 36 16.26 4.74 5.26
CA THR A 36 16.24 5.74 4.19
C THR A 36 16.91 5.28 2.89
N ASN A 37 17.79 4.30 2.96
CA ASN A 37 18.60 3.84 1.82
C ASN A 37 17.99 2.55 1.28
N SER A 38 17.01 2.68 0.40
CA SER A 38 16.53 1.59 -0.45
C SER A 38 16.98 1.80 -1.90
N ASP A 39 17.16 0.73 -2.65
CA ASP A 39 17.67 0.76 -4.02
C ASP A 39 16.75 1.57 -4.96
N ASN A 40 15.45 1.61 -4.67
CA ASN A 40 14.45 2.34 -5.44
C ASN A 40 14.07 3.72 -4.87
N GLY A 41 14.71 4.15 -3.78
CA GLY A 41 14.52 5.47 -3.19
C GLY A 41 13.35 5.60 -2.21
N LEU A 42 12.61 4.52 -1.90
CA LEU A 42 11.60 4.51 -0.86
C LEU A 42 12.21 4.74 0.52
N LYS A 43 11.51 5.48 1.36
CA LYS A 43 11.87 5.73 2.75
C LYS A 43 10.90 5.00 3.66
N TYR A 44 11.45 4.19 4.56
CA TYR A 44 10.66 3.42 5.51
C TYR A 44 10.65 4.14 6.85
N LEU A 45 9.46 4.36 7.36
CA LEU A 45 9.18 4.98 8.65
C LEU A 45 8.48 3.96 9.53
N LYS A 46 8.65 4.04 10.84
CA LYS A 46 7.88 3.23 11.78
C LYS A 46 7.19 4.10 12.81
N ALA A 47 6.03 3.65 13.28
CA ALA A 47 5.36 4.25 14.41
C ALA A 47 6.09 3.86 15.70
N TYR A 48 6.63 4.83 16.44
CA TYR A 48 7.26 4.60 17.75
C TYR A 48 6.25 4.79 18.91
N LYS A 49 5.11 5.39 18.64
CA LYS A 49 3.93 5.50 19.51
C LYS A 49 2.67 5.38 18.65
N PRO A 50 1.52 5.00 19.24
CA PRO A 50 0.27 5.02 18.51
C PRO A 50 -0.03 6.39 17.93
N PHE A 51 -0.70 6.40 16.78
CA PHE A 51 -1.22 7.62 16.18
C PHE A 51 -2.68 7.45 15.74
N GLU A 52 -3.38 8.58 15.70
CA GLU A 52 -4.68 8.71 15.08
C GLU A 52 -4.68 9.97 14.22
N VAL A 53 -5.08 9.83 12.95
CA VAL A 53 -5.11 10.93 11.99
C VAL A 53 -6.32 10.80 11.07
N GLY A 54 -6.87 11.94 10.63
CA GLY A 54 -7.85 11.96 9.56
C GLY A 54 -7.15 11.95 8.20
N ILE A 55 -7.39 10.92 7.40
CA ILE A 55 -6.93 10.83 6.01
C ILE A 55 -8.17 10.66 5.16
N ARG A 56 -8.40 11.56 4.17
CA ARG A 56 -9.58 11.53 3.29
C ARG A 56 -10.93 11.50 4.04
N ASN A 57 -11.05 12.19 5.18
CA ASN A 57 -12.19 12.23 6.09
C ASN A 57 -12.40 10.98 6.96
N ASP A 58 -11.52 10.01 6.89
CA ASP A 58 -11.56 8.81 7.73
C ASP A 58 -10.56 8.90 8.87
N ASN A 59 -10.91 8.38 10.04
CA ASN A 59 -9.99 8.25 11.16
C ASN A 59 -9.13 7.01 10.99
N VAL A 60 -7.85 7.23 10.72
CA VAL A 60 -6.83 6.18 10.62
C VAL A 60 -6.15 6.07 11.98
N LYS A 61 -6.22 4.89 12.58
CA LYS A 61 -5.52 4.54 13.83
C LYS A 61 -4.49 3.47 13.54
N CYS A 62 -3.31 3.62 14.15
CA CYS A 62 -2.29 2.59 14.11
C CYS A 62 -1.50 2.58 15.42
N PHE A 63 -1.11 1.38 15.85
CA PHE A 63 -0.29 1.22 17.03
C PHE A 63 1.20 1.22 16.66
N ASN A 64 2.05 1.41 17.66
CA ASN A 64 3.49 1.36 17.47
C ASN A 64 3.92 -0.07 17.13
N SER A 65 4.80 -0.18 16.15
CA SER A 65 5.39 -1.45 15.79
C SER A 65 6.62 -1.76 16.62
N ASN A 66 6.73 -3.02 17.05
CA ASN A 66 7.94 -3.52 17.67
C ASN A 66 9.04 -3.64 16.61
N THR A 67 10.23 -3.12 16.90
CA THR A 67 11.37 -3.17 15.98
C THR A 67 11.73 -4.61 15.59
N ASN A 68 11.68 -5.55 16.54
CA ASN A 68 11.97 -6.97 16.25
C ASN A 68 10.97 -7.59 15.27
N ASP A 69 9.69 -7.17 15.30
CA ASP A 69 8.69 -7.70 14.38
C ASP A 69 8.81 -7.08 12.99
N ILE A 70 9.20 -5.79 12.92
CA ILE A 70 9.60 -5.18 11.66
C ILE A 70 10.81 -5.92 11.08
N ASP A 71 11.88 -6.13 11.84
CA ASP A 71 13.13 -6.76 11.37
C ASP A 71 12.87 -8.15 10.77
N LYS A 72 12.01 -8.96 11.40
CA LYS A 72 11.59 -10.27 10.88
C LYS A 72 10.92 -10.19 9.51
N LYS A 73 10.11 -9.15 9.27
CA LYS A 73 9.33 -8.99 8.03
C LYS A 73 10.00 -8.11 7.00
N PHE A 74 11.00 -7.32 7.40
CA PHE A 74 11.55 -6.28 6.54
C PHE A 74 12.19 -6.83 5.26
N LYS A 75 12.79 -8.02 5.32
CA LYS A 75 13.33 -8.69 4.13
C LYS A 75 12.22 -8.98 3.08
N ILE A 76 11.04 -9.39 3.56
CA ILE A 76 9.88 -9.63 2.70
C ILE A 76 9.35 -8.30 2.12
N ILE A 77 9.26 -7.27 2.96
CA ILE A 77 8.84 -5.93 2.56
C ILE A 77 9.75 -5.38 1.46
N LEU A 78 11.08 -5.42 1.68
CA LEU A 78 12.05 -4.97 0.68
C LEU A 78 11.96 -5.76 -0.63
N LYS A 79 11.88 -7.10 -0.56
CA LYS A 79 11.76 -7.95 -1.74
C LYS A 79 10.59 -7.53 -2.63
N ASN A 80 9.44 -7.21 -2.03
CA ASN A 80 8.24 -6.85 -2.77
C ASN A 80 8.28 -5.40 -3.29
N PHE A 81 8.73 -4.44 -2.49
CA PHE A 81 8.84 -3.05 -2.96
C PHE A 81 9.98 -2.84 -3.96
N ASN A 82 11.05 -3.63 -3.91
CA ASN A 82 12.15 -3.55 -4.89
C ASN A 82 11.75 -4.04 -6.31
N LYS A 83 10.57 -4.64 -6.47
CA LYS A 83 9.98 -4.88 -7.80
C LYS A 83 9.62 -3.58 -8.53
N TYR A 84 9.42 -2.47 -7.83
CA TYR A 84 9.11 -1.18 -8.40
C TYR A 84 10.38 -0.36 -8.61
N SER A 85 10.63 0.05 -9.85
CA SER A 85 11.76 0.92 -10.17
C SER A 85 11.58 2.31 -9.53
N SER A 86 12.69 3.00 -9.27
CA SER A 86 12.68 4.40 -8.78
C SER A 86 11.85 5.33 -9.69
N ASP A 87 11.93 5.13 -11.01
CA ASP A 87 11.19 5.96 -11.95
C ASP A 87 9.69 5.66 -11.92
N PHE A 88 9.29 4.40 -11.78
CA PHE A 88 7.89 4.04 -11.62
C PHE A 88 7.31 4.62 -10.33
N LEU A 89 8.04 4.50 -9.20
CA LEU A 89 7.60 5.06 -7.91
C LEU A 89 7.42 6.58 -7.94
N LYS A 90 8.28 7.29 -8.70
CA LYS A 90 8.09 8.74 -8.93
C LYS A 90 6.83 9.03 -9.73
N LYS A 91 6.56 8.23 -10.78
CA LYS A 91 5.36 8.38 -11.62
C LYS A 91 4.07 8.19 -10.82
N ILE A 92 4.02 7.20 -9.94
CA ILE A 92 2.85 6.96 -9.07
C ILE A 92 2.87 7.78 -7.78
N ASN A 93 3.83 8.69 -7.62
CA ASN A 93 3.94 9.59 -6.49
C ASN A 93 4.06 8.90 -5.12
N LEU A 94 4.69 7.71 -5.05
CA LEU A 94 4.95 6.97 -3.81
C LEU A 94 6.39 7.18 -3.34
N LYS A 95 6.56 7.62 -2.07
CA LYS A 95 7.87 7.92 -1.50
C LYS A 95 8.08 7.35 -0.10
N TYR A 96 7.03 7.23 0.69
CA TYR A 96 7.09 6.85 2.10
C TYR A 96 6.27 5.60 2.36
N ILE A 97 6.86 4.64 3.05
CA ILE A 97 6.17 3.47 3.60
C ILE A 97 6.18 3.62 5.12
N VAL A 98 5.01 3.63 5.73
CA VAL A 98 4.84 3.70 7.19
C VAL A 98 4.47 2.31 7.70
N LEU A 99 5.27 1.79 8.63
CA LEU A 99 5.09 0.48 9.24
C LEU A 99 4.51 0.64 10.64
N CYS A 100 3.41 -0.02 10.90
CA CYS A 100 2.74 -0.01 12.19
C CYS A 100 1.95 -1.32 12.41
N GLU A 101 1.26 -1.46 13.52
CA GLU A 101 0.48 -2.65 13.89
C GLU A 101 -0.96 -2.25 14.22
N ASP A 102 -1.90 -3.18 14.07
CA ASP A 102 -3.33 -2.98 14.34
C ASP A 102 -3.89 -1.73 13.64
N LEU A 103 -3.61 -1.62 12.34
CA LEU A 103 -4.09 -0.53 11.49
C LEU A 103 -5.61 -0.65 11.29
N SER A 104 -6.31 0.45 11.50
CA SER A 104 -7.74 0.52 11.25
C SER A 104 -8.15 1.86 10.65
N VAL A 105 -9.23 1.85 9.86
CA VAL A 105 -9.91 3.03 9.31
C VAL A 105 -11.33 3.03 9.83
N SER A 106 -11.74 4.09 10.53
CA SER A 106 -13.05 4.20 11.16
C SER A 106 -13.45 2.98 12.01
N GLY A 107 -12.46 2.35 12.67
CA GLY A 107 -12.63 1.17 13.51
C GLY A 107 -12.64 -0.18 12.78
N ILE A 108 -12.48 -0.20 11.46
CA ILE A 108 -12.38 -1.41 10.65
C ILE A 108 -10.90 -1.72 10.38
N ASN A 109 -10.46 -2.91 10.76
CA ASN A 109 -9.08 -3.34 10.52
C ASN A 109 -8.78 -3.46 9.02
N THR A 110 -7.62 -2.95 8.60
CA THR A 110 -7.19 -2.97 7.21
C THR A 110 -5.70 -3.32 7.07
N ALA A 111 -5.32 -3.87 5.93
CA ALA A 111 -3.93 -4.21 5.61
C ALA A 111 -3.07 -2.98 5.32
N GLY A 112 -3.66 -1.95 4.73
CA GLY A 112 -2.96 -0.73 4.37
C GLY A 112 -3.88 0.44 4.15
N VAL A 113 -3.29 1.63 4.13
CA VAL A 113 -3.97 2.88 3.80
C VAL A 113 -3.11 3.66 2.81
N PRO A 114 -3.49 3.65 1.52
CA PRO A 114 -2.81 4.43 0.49
C PRO A 114 -3.18 5.91 0.58
N ASN A 115 -2.21 6.78 0.37
CA ASN A 115 -2.42 8.23 0.27
C ASN A 115 -1.45 8.86 -0.73
N HIS A 116 -1.85 8.88 -2.00
CA HIS A 116 -1.02 9.42 -3.08
C HIS A 116 -0.67 10.90 -2.88
N LYS A 117 -1.58 11.72 -2.31
CA LYS A 117 -1.35 13.15 -2.03
C LYS A 117 -0.20 13.37 -1.04
N MET A 118 -0.09 12.51 -0.03
CA MET A 118 1.00 12.52 0.94
C MET A 118 2.18 11.63 0.52
N LYS A 119 2.13 11.03 -0.67
CA LYS A 119 3.18 10.14 -1.20
C LYS A 119 3.48 8.96 -0.27
N THR A 120 2.45 8.48 0.45
CA THR A 120 2.59 7.58 1.59
C THR A 120 1.69 6.36 1.43
N LEU A 121 2.21 5.22 1.82
CA LEU A 121 1.45 4.00 2.08
C LEU A 121 1.70 3.57 3.53
N ILE A 122 0.64 3.47 4.33
CA ILE A 122 0.68 2.90 5.68
C ILE A 122 0.39 1.41 5.56
N ILE A 123 1.17 0.57 6.22
CA ILE A 123 1.03 -0.90 6.18
C ILE A 123 0.98 -1.45 7.60
N ASP A 124 -0.02 -2.28 7.87
CA ASP A 124 -0.05 -3.13 9.05
C ASP A 124 0.87 -4.33 8.85
N ILE A 125 1.93 -4.40 9.65
CA ILE A 125 2.89 -5.51 9.55
C ILE A 125 2.38 -6.82 10.14
N GLN A 126 1.25 -6.83 10.88
CA GLN A 126 0.64 -8.01 11.46
C GLN A 126 -0.58 -8.52 10.70
N PHE A 127 -1.15 -7.68 9.83
CA PHE A 127 -2.35 -8.04 9.08
C PHE A 127 -2.09 -9.25 8.17
N ASN A 128 -3.00 -10.16 8.20
CA ASN A 128 -3.16 -11.33 7.31
C ASN A 128 -1.85 -11.99 6.81
N LYS A 129 -1.18 -12.73 7.70
CA LYS A 129 0.14 -13.34 7.45
C LYS A 129 0.21 -14.16 6.15
N ASN A 130 -0.88 -14.82 5.76
CA ASN A 130 -0.94 -15.68 4.58
C ASN A 130 -0.97 -14.90 3.25
N HIS A 131 -1.41 -13.64 3.28
CA HIS A 131 -1.57 -12.81 2.08
C HIS A 131 -0.71 -11.53 2.12
N PHE A 132 0.18 -11.39 3.12
CA PHE A 132 0.95 -10.18 3.39
C PHE A 132 1.72 -9.64 2.17
N GLU A 133 2.39 -10.51 1.40
CA GLU A 133 3.11 -10.08 0.19
C GLU A 133 2.14 -9.52 -0.86
N ARG A 134 1.01 -10.18 -1.05
CA ARG A 134 -0.01 -9.77 -2.03
C ARG A 134 -0.69 -8.48 -1.63
N THR A 135 -1.04 -8.30 -0.35
CA THR A 135 -1.70 -7.08 0.13
C THR A 135 -0.84 -5.84 -0.05
N MET A 136 0.48 -5.92 0.06
CA MET A 136 1.36 -4.78 -0.27
C MET A 136 1.17 -4.30 -1.72
N HIS A 137 1.09 -5.20 -2.68
CA HIS A 137 0.86 -4.85 -4.09
C HIS A 137 -0.56 -4.37 -4.35
N HIS A 138 -1.54 -4.94 -3.65
CA HIS A 138 -2.93 -4.50 -3.67
C HIS A 138 -3.04 -3.01 -3.28
N GLU A 139 -2.45 -2.61 -2.18
CA GLU A 139 -2.46 -1.23 -1.71
C GLU A 139 -1.66 -0.27 -2.63
N VAL A 140 -0.57 -0.74 -3.23
CA VAL A 140 0.15 0.03 -4.25
C VAL A 140 -0.75 0.29 -5.47
N PHE A 141 -1.62 -0.68 -5.84
CA PHE A 141 -2.53 -0.46 -6.95
C PHE A 141 -3.52 0.67 -6.70
N HIS A 142 -4.04 0.81 -5.49
CA HIS A 142 -4.91 1.95 -5.16
C HIS A 142 -4.20 3.30 -5.33
N ILE A 143 -2.90 3.39 -5.03
CA ILE A 143 -2.10 4.59 -5.33
C ILE A 143 -2.00 4.81 -6.85
N ILE A 144 -1.77 3.76 -7.63
CA ILE A 144 -1.73 3.83 -9.09
C ILE A 144 -3.08 4.29 -9.64
N GLN A 145 -4.17 3.73 -9.16
CA GLN A 145 -5.53 4.06 -9.58
C GLN A 145 -5.89 5.51 -9.24
N ASP A 146 -5.53 5.98 -8.05
CA ASP A 146 -5.76 7.37 -7.63
C ASP A 146 -5.01 8.38 -8.50
N GLU A 147 -3.75 8.08 -8.86
CA GLU A 147 -2.91 8.95 -9.68
C GLU A 147 -3.30 8.93 -11.17
N TYR A 148 -3.75 7.76 -11.66
CA TYR A 148 -4.09 7.51 -13.07
C TYR A 148 -5.54 7.03 -13.25
N ASN A 149 -6.51 7.66 -12.58
CA ASN A 149 -7.92 7.24 -12.58
C ASN A 149 -8.56 7.15 -13.96
N ASN A 150 -8.10 7.98 -14.92
CA ASN A 150 -8.54 7.95 -16.31
C ASN A 150 -8.10 6.67 -17.07
N TYR A 151 -7.05 5.98 -16.61
CA TYR A 151 -6.61 4.69 -17.17
C TYR A 151 -7.32 3.50 -16.54
N PHE A 152 -7.77 3.63 -15.28
CA PHE A 152 -8.39 2.57 -14.49
C PHE A 152 -9.87 2.88 -14.19
N ASN A 153 -10.63 3.12 -15.27
CA ASN A 153 -12.05 3.44 -15.19
C ASN A 153 -12.88 2.23 -14.76
N GLU A 154 -13.64 2.37 -13.68
CA GLU A 154 -14.42 1.29 -13.06
C GLU A 154 -15.63 0.87 -13.92
N ASP A 155 -16.22 1.76 -14.70
CA ASP A 155 -17.32 1.41 -15.60
C ASP A 155 -16.83 0.53 -16.75
N ILE A 156 -15.66 0.87 -17.35
CA ILE A 156 -15.04 0.02 -18.39
C ILE A 156 -14.71 -1.35 -17.83
N TRP A 157 -14.13 -1.40 -16.62
CA TRP A 157 -13.80 -2.64 -15.94
C TRP A 157 -15.04 -3.50 -15.66
N SER A 158 -16.10 -2.90 -15.13
CA SER A 158 -17.35 -3.56 -14.79
C SER A 158 -18.03 -4.21 -16.00
N ASN A 159 -17.87 -3.61 -17.18
CA ASN A 159 -18.42 -4.13 -18.44
C ASN A 159 -17.75 -5.43 -18.93
N TYR A 160 -16.62 -5.85 -18.35
CA TYR A 160 -16.05 -7.19 -18.63
C TYR A 160 -16.82 -8.31 -17.94
N ASN A 161 -17.53 -8.02 -16.84
CA ASN A 161 -18.28 -9.03 -16.10
C ASN A 161 -19.55 -9.46 -16.84
N ASN A 162 -20.12 -10.59 -16.40
CA ASN A 162 -21.44 -10.99 -16.89
C ASN A 162 -22.48 -9.92 -16.56
N ALA A 163 -23.42 -9.70 -17.47
CA ALA A 163 -24.44 -8.64 -17.33
C ALA A 163 -25.31 -8.74 -16.06
N GLN A 164 -25.41 -9.94 -15.48
CA GLN A 164 -26.16 -10.17 -14.23
C GLN A 164 -25.33 -9.88 -12.97
N PHE A 165 -24.01 -9.75 -13.09
CA PHE A 165 -23.14 -9.47 -11.95
C PHE A 165 -23.16 -7.98 -11.61
N LYS A 166 -23.27 -7.69 -10.30
CA LYS A 166 -23.13 -6.33 -9.77
C LYS A 166 -22.17 -6.32 -8.59
N TYR A 167 -21.28 -5.34 -8.60
CA TYR A 167 -20.48 -5.02 -7.42
C TYR A 167 -21.36 -4.46 -6.30
N ALA A 168 -20.87 -4.53 -5.05
CA ALA A 168 -21.49 -3.81 -3.93
C ALA A 168 -21.19 -2.30 -4.03
N GLU A 169 -21.88 -1.51 -3.21
CA GLU A 169 -21.68 -0.05 -3.15
C GLU A 169 -20.34 0.34 -2.49
N CYS A 170 -19.83 -0.50 -1.61
CA CYS A 170 -18.52 -0.32 -0.98
C CYS A 170 -17.87 -1.67 -0.61
N SER A 171 -16.54 -1.68 -0.41
CA SER A 171 -15.79 -2.91 -0.09
C SER A 171 -16.21 -3.55 1.24
N THR A 172 -16.64 -2.74 2.21
CA THR A 172 -17.10 -3.19 3.53
C THR A 172 -18.61 -3.38 3.64
N CYS A 173 -19.37 -3.10 2.58
CA CYS A 173 -20.83 -3.28 2.50
C CYS A 173 -21.25 -4.70 2.08
N SER A 174 -20.33 -5.63 1.98
CA SER A 174 -20.59 -7.00 1.51
C SER A 174 -19.94 -8.03 2.42
N ASP A 175 -20.49 -9.26 2.42
CA ASP A 175 -19.90 -10.41 3.13
C ASP A 175 -18.73 -11.05 2.35
N ARG A 176 -18.29 -10.44 1.23
CA ARG A 176 -17.26 -10.95 0.33
C ARG A 176 -15.88 -10.54 0.80
N LEU A 177 -15.39 -11.13 1.87
CA LEU A 177 -14.14 -10.71 2.53
C LEU A 177 -13.00 -11.73 2.40
N ASP A 178 -13.25 -12.91 1.82
CA ASP A 178 -12.21 -13.94 1.69
C ASP A 178 -11.21 -13.58 0.59
N LEU A 179 -9.94 -13.55 1.00
CA LEU A 179 -8.77 -13.28 0.17
C LEU A 179 -8.17 -14.55 -0.44
N SER A 180 -8.70 -15.73 -0.14
CA SER A 180 -8.24 -16.99 -0.74
C SER A 180 -8.65 -17.09 -2.21
N ILE A 181 -7.91 -17.90 -2.99
CA ILE A 181 -8.24 -18.10 -4.40
C ILE A 181 -9.64 -18.71 -4.53
N TYR A 182 -10.44 -18.04 -5.34
CA TYR A 182 -11.83 -18.37 -5.60
C TYR A 182 -12.03 -18.90 -7.01
N ASN A 183 -12.84 -19.95 -7.15
CA ASN A 183 -13.02 -20.64 -8.44
C ASN A 183 -14.48 -20.78 -8.88
N LYS A 184 -15.45 -20.28 -8.09
CA LYS A 184 -16.87 -20.49 -8.36
C LYS A 184 -17.46 -19.50 -9.38
N THR A 185 -16.87 -18.30 -9.52
CA THR A 185 -17.35 -17.27 -10.44
C THR A 185 -16.25 -16.88 -11.42
N LYS A 186 -16.53 -16.89 -12.72
CA LYS A 186 -15.59 -16.46 -13.75
C LYS A 186 -15.30 -14.97 -13.65
N GLY A 187 -14.09 -14.60 -13.96
CA GLY A 187 -13.61 -13.21 -13.95
C GLY A 187 -13.05 -12.73 -12.63
N PHE A 188 -13.09 -13.56 -11.56
CA PHE A 188 -12.67 -13.15 -10.21
C PHE A 188 -11.60 -14.07 -9.64
N LEU A 189 -10.69 -13.49 -8.87
CA LEU A 189 -9.57 -14.20 -8.24
C LEU A 189 -9.84 -14.57 -6.79
N THR A 190 -10.60 -13.75 -6.07
CA THR A 190 -10.98 -13.93 -4.66
C THR A 190 -12.46 -13.57 -4.48
N GLU A 191 -13.06 -13.91 -3.35
CA GLU A 191 -14.40 -13.36 -3.02
C GLU A 191 -14.33 -11.84 -2.83
N TYR A 192 -13.24 -11.34 -2.24
CA TYR A 192 -13.02 -9.92 -2.04
C TYR A 192 -12.98 -9.13 -3.37
N SER A 193 -12.46 -9.72 -4.44
CA SER A 193 -12.49 -9.12 -5.78
C SER A 193 -13.90 -8.87 -6.32
N MET A 194 -14.93 -9.50 -5.74
CA MET A 194 -16.33 -9.26 -6.11
C MET A 194 -16.99 -8.13 -5.30
N SER A 195 -16.28 -7.48 -4.38
CA SER A 195 -16.83 -6.39 -3.55
C SER A 195 -17.02 -5.10 -4.34
N THR A 196 -15.96 -4.55 -4.92
CA THR A 196 -16.02 -3.38 -5.80
C THR A 196 -15.13 -3.53 -7.03
N ALA A 197 -15.32 -2.71 -8.04
CA ALA A 197 -14.48 -2.71 -9.24
C ALA A 197 -13.03 -2.33 -8.93
N SER A 198 -12.82 -1.40 -8.00
CA SER A 198 -11.50 -0.98 -7.53
C SER A 198 -10.75 -2.14 -6.85
N GLU A 199 -11.41 -2.85 -5.93
CA GLU A 199 -10.83 -4.01 -5.26
C GLU A 199 -10.51 -5.14 -6.22
N ASP A 200 -11.36 -5.36 -7.22
CA ASP A 200 -11.12 -6.37 -8.25
C ASP A 200 -9.89 -6.04 -9.11
N MET A 201 -9.72 -4.80 -9.50
CA MET A 201 -8.52 -4.36 -10.21
C MET A 201 -7.27 -4.53 -9.34
N ALA A 202 -7.32 -4.17 -8.06
CA ALA A 202 -6.23 -4.31 -7.11
C ALA A 202 -5.86 -5.78 -6.88
N GLU A 203 -6.85 -6.67 -6.78
CA GLU A 203 -6.63 -8.11 -6.70
C GLU A 203 -5.93 -8.66 -7.96
N VAL A 204 -6.41 -8.32 -9.15
CA VAL A 204 -5.76 -8.76 -10.41
C VAL A 204 -4.32 -8.26 -10.48
N PHE A 205 -4.06 -6.99 -10.17
CA PHE A 205 -2.72 -6.44 -10.16
C PHE A 205 -1.82 -7.14 -9.13
N SER A 206 -2.30 -7.33 -7.90
CA SER A 206 -1.53 -7.95 -6.83
C SER A 206 -1.11 -9.38 -7.15
N PHE A 207 -1.98 -10.16 -7.78
CA PHE A 207 -1.64 -11.50 -8.24
C PHE A 207 -0.64 -11.49 -9.41
N LEU A 208 -0.74 -10.52 -10.32
CA LEU A 208 0.27 -10.33 -11.39
C LEU A 208 1.66 -10.10 -10.81
N MET A 209 1.74 -9.35 -9.70
CA MET A 209 3.01 -9.03 -9.03
C MET A 209 3.59 -10.20 -8.24
N ILE A 210 2.76 -11.14 -7.76
CA ILE A 210 3.22 -12.26 -6.92
C ILE A 210 3.42 -13.54 -7.71
N ASP A 211 2.49 -13.88 -8.61
CA ASP A 211 2.49 -15.14 -9.35
C ASP A 211 1.73 -14.99 -10.68
N GLU A 212 2.36 -14.30 -11.63
CA GLU A 212 1.78 -14.06 -12.95
C GLU A 212 1.40 -15.36 -13.67
N ASN A 213 2.22 -16.42 -13.53
CA ASN A 213 1.98 -17.69 -14.21
C ASN A 213 0.70 -18.35 -13.71
N LYS A 214 0.45 -18.30 -12.40
CA LYS A 214 -0.76 -18.90 -11.81
C LYS A 214 -2.03 -18.26 -12.34
N ILE A 215 -2.07 -16.93 -12.46
CA ILE A 215 -3.28 -16.27 -12.97
C ILE A 215 -3.39 -16.36 -14.49
N LYS A 216 -2.30 -16.43 -15.24
CA LYS A 216 -2.33 -16.73 -16.68
C LYS A 216 -2.95 -18.11 -16.95
N ASN A 217 -2.52 -19.13 -16.22
CA ASN A 217 -3.07 -20.49 -16.35
C ASN A 217 -4.58 -20.52 -16.01
N LYS A 218 -5.02 -19.77 -14.99
CA LYS A 218 -6.44 -19.62 -14.68
C LYS A 218 -7.19 -18.93 -15.83
N ALA A 219 -6.60 -17.90 -16.41
CA ALA A 219 -7.19 -17.12 -17.50
C ALA A 219 -7.32 -17.88 -18.84
N GLU A 220 -6.57 -18.98 -19.05
CA GLU A 220 -6.73 -19.85 -20.22
C GLU A 220 -8.16 -20.41 -20.34
N LYS A 221 -8.81 -20.64 -19.20
CA LYS A 221 -10.18 -21.18 -19.10
C LYS A 221 -11.21 -20.13 -18.69
N ASP A 222 -10.79 -18.86 -18.59
CA ASP A 222 -11.61 -17.74 -18.12
C ASP A 222 -11.37 -16.50 -18.98
N LEU A 223 -12.19 -16.30 -20.01
CA LEU A 223 -12.06 -15.19 -20.95
C LEU A 223 -12.30 -13.83 -20.30
N ILE A 224 -13.12 -13.75 -19.24
CA ILE A 224 -13.35 -12.51 -18.50
C ILE A 224 -12.05 -12.13 -17.77
N LEU A 225 -11.47 -13.06 -17.04
CA LEU A 225 -10.21 -12.85 -16.34
C LEU A 225 -9.08 -12.50 -17.32
N LYS A 226 -9.03 -13.13 -18.48
CA LYS A 226 -8.05 -12.82 -19.53
C LYS A 226 -8.15 -11.37 -20.01
N LYS A 227 -9.38 -10.84 -20.22
CA LYS A 227 -9.61 -9.44 -20.58
C LYS A 227 -9.16 -8.49 -19.47
N LYS A 228 -9.50 -8.80 -18.21
CA LYS A 228 -9.10 -8.05 -17.03
C LYS A 228 -7.57 -7.97 -16.87
N ILE A 229 -6.88 -9.08 -17.01
CA ILE A 229 -5.41 -9.12 -17.01
C ILE A 229 -4.83 -8.23 -18.12
N SER A 230 -5.36 -8.34 -19.34
CA SER A 230 -4.90 -7.52 -20.46
C SER A 230 -5.14 -6.02 -20.20
N PHE A 231 -6.28 -5.66 -19.62
CA PHE A 231 -6.59 -4.27 -19.24
C PHE A 231 -5.56 -3.72 -18.25
N ILE A 232 -5.30 -4.43 -17.15
CA ILE A 232 -4.31 -3.99 -16.14
C ILE A 232 -2.93 -3.85 -16.79
N LYS A 233 -2.46 -4.89 -17.51
CA LYS A 233 -1.12 -4.86 -18.11
C LYS A 233 -0.94 -3.72 -19.10
N ASN A 234 -1.91 -3.53 -19.99
CA ASN A 234 -1.83 -2.49 -21.01
C ASN A 234 -1.82 -1.08 -20.39
N ASN A 235 -2.61 -0.85 -19.35
CA ASN A 235 -2.67 0.47 -18.71
C ASN A 235 -1.43 0.76 -17.84
N ILE A 236 -0.89 -0.23 -17.16
CA ILE A 236 0.40 -0.10 -16.45
C ILE A 236 1.53 0.22 -17.45
N LEU A 237 1.57 -0.46 -18.60
CA LEU A 237 2.59 -0.21 -19.63
C LEU A 237 2.45 1.17 -20.30
N LYS A 238 1.27 1.80 -20.29
CA LYS A 238 1.12 3.21 -20.69
C LYS A 238 1.77 4.17 -19.69
N ILE A 239 1.76 3.83 -18.39
CA ILE A 239 2.42 4.62 -17.35
C ILE A 239 3.93 4.45 -17.44
N ASP A 240 4.37 3.18 -17.56
CA ASP A 240 5.78 2.83 -17.71
C ASP A 240 5.95 1.63 -18.64
N ASN A 241 6.45 1.89 -19.84
CA ASN A 241 6.66 0.86 -20.85
C ASN A 241 7.77 -0.16 -20.49
N LYS A 242 8.55 0.13 -19.43
CA LYS A 242 9.58 -0.77 -18.88
C LYS A 242 9.11 -1.54 -17.65
N PHE A 243 7.85 -1.37 -17.24
CA PHE A 243 7.32 -2.05 -16.06
C PHE A 243 7.35 -3.56 -16.24
N ASN A 244 7.89 -4.26 -15.24
CA ASN A 244 7.94 -5.71 -15.18
C ASN A 244 7.03 -6.24 -14.06
N PHE A 245 6.20 -7.22 -14.37
CA PHE A 245 5.30 -7.89 -13.42
C PHE A 245 5.96 -9.07 -12.69
N ASN A 246 7.21 -9.39 -12.95
CA ASN A 246 7.94 -10.52 -12.36
C ASN A 246 8.88 -10.10 -11.22
#